data_3988fc52d9c36ac58252f96da1c8f7c1
#
_entry.id   3988fc52d9c36ac58252f96da1c8f7c1
#
_cell.length_a   1.000
_cell.length_b   1.000
_cell.length_c   1.000
_cell.angle_alpha   90.00
_cell.angle_beta   90.00
_cell.angle_gamma   90.00
#
_symmetry.space_group_name_H-M   'P 1'
#
loop_
_entity.id
_entity.type
_entity.pdbx_description
1 polymer ?
#
loop_
_entity_poly.entity_id
_entity_poly.type
_entity_poly.pdbx_seq_one_letter_code
_entity_poly.pdbx_strand_id
1 'polypeptide(L)'
;MKKLSTIMLCVLILVATAIICACTVYNYNISAVSSSEETKEVTIASGSSSSQIAEQLEQEGLIRSKTFFLIYLKIFQVNDLKAGVYTLSPSMNVETIVDTLTAGNNYNPNEIQIQFREGITMRDIAKVISEKTNNTYDSVIEKANDTTYIDSLIQKYWFI
;
A
#
# COMPACT_ATOMS: atom_id res chain seq x y z
N MET A 1 -8.20 25.43 52.39
CA MET A 1 -8.01 25.82 50.98
C MET A 1 -6.67 25.34 50.39
N LYS A 2 -5.51 25.53 51.01
CA LYS A 2 -4.18 25.13 50.51
C LYS A 2 -4.06 23.62 50.20
N LYS A 3 -4.56 22.72 51.09
CA LYS A 3 -4.50 21.25 50.89
C LYS A 3 -5.31 20.79 49.68
N LEU A 4 -6.47 21.39 49.40
CA LEU A 4 -7.30 21.04 48.23
C LEU A 4 -6.62 21.47 46.91
N SER A 5 -5.96 22.65 46.92
CA SER A 5 -5.17 23.13 45.78
C SER A 5 -3.97 22.23 45.50
N THR A 6 -3.29 21.71 46.51
CA THR A 6 -2.17 20.78 46.34
C THR A 6 -2.63 19.43 45.75
N ILE A 7 -3.73 18.89 46.26
CA ILE A 7 -4.29 17.63 45.72
C ILE A 7 -4.68 17.80 44.25
N MET A 8 -5.34 18.92 43.91
CA MET A 8 -5.73 19.20 42.51
C MET A 8 -4.50 19.33 41.60
N LEU A 9 -3.42 19.95 42.06
CA LEU A 9 -2.15 20.06 41.34
C LEU A 9 -1.52 18.68 41.12
N CYS A 10 -1.50 17.81 42.12
CA CYS A 10 -0.97 16.45 42.01
C CYS A 10 -1.76 15.63 40.98
N VAL A 11 -3.10 15.70 40.98
CA VAL A 11 -3.96 15.05 40.01
C VAL A 11 -3.67 15.55 38.60
N LEU A 12 -3.52 16.86 38.43
CA LEU A 12 -3.22 17.45 37.12
C LEU A 12 -1.88 16.97 36.56
N ILE A 13 -0.84 16.91 37.42
CA ILE A 13 0.48 16.37 37.03
C ILE A 13 0.36 14.88 36.64
N LEU A 14 -0.38 14.10 37.41
CA LEU A 14 -0.57 12.67 37.13
C LEU A 14 -1.30 12.46 35.77
N VAL A 15 -2.33 13.24 35.48
CA VAL A 15 -3.03 13.21 34.20
C VAL A 15 -2.08 13.64 33.07
N ALA A 16 -1.32 14.70 33.24
CA ALA A 16 -0.37 15.16 32.23
C ALA A 16 0.70 14.10 31.92
N THR A 17 1.27 13.45 32.96
CA THR A 17 2.24 12.37 32.76
C THR A 17 1.64 11.16 32.07
N ALA A 18 0.38 10.80 32.37
CA ALA A 18 -0.32 9.72 31.69
C ALA A 18 -0.54 10.02 30.20
N ILE A 19 -0.92 11.26 29.85
CA ILE A 19 -1.08 11.69 28.45
C ILE A 19 0.25 11.64 27.71
N ILE A 20 1.33 12.16 28.30
CA ILE A 20 2.65 12.12 27.68
C ILE A 20 3.08 10.66 27.43
N CYS A 21 2.88 9.78 28.41
CA CYS A 21 3.19 8.36 28.27
C CYS A 21 2.37 7.71 27.15
N ALA A 22 1.07 7.99 27.05
CA ALA A 22 0.21 7.48 25.99
C ALA A 22 0.66 7.96 24.60
N CYS A 23 1.02 9.25 24.47
CA CYS A 23 1.52 9.83 23.23
C CYS A 23 2.87 9.19 22.82
N THR A 24 3.78 8.96 23.76
CA THR A 24 5.07 8.33 23.45
C THR A 24 4.91 6.88 22.99
N VAL A 25 4.04 6.10 23.65
CA VAL A 25 3.72 4.72 23.25
C VAL A 25 3.06 4.71 21.87
N TYR A 26 2.13 5.61 21.59
CA TYR A 26 1.49 5.72 20.28
C TYR A 26 2.53 6.02 19.19
N ASN A 27 3.33 7.09 19.35
CA ASN A 27 4.34 7.48 18.39
C ASN A 27 5.37 6.38 18.12
N TYR A 28 5.78 5.65 19.17
CA TYR A 28 6.69 4.52 19.02
C TYR A 28 6.09 3.42 18.14
N ASN A 29 4.81 3.09 18.31
CA ASN A 29 4.16 2.01 17.58
C ASN A 29 3.78 2.36 16.14
N ILE A 30 3.61 3.64 15.81
CA ILE A 30 3.35 4.08 14.42
C ILE A 30 4.63 4.43 13.66
N SER A 31 5.79 4.53 14.34
CA SER A 31 7.07 4.78 13.69
C SER A 31 7.59 3.54 12.95
N ALA A 32 8.57 3.73 12.07
CA ALA A 32 9.24 2.65 11.34
C ALA A 32 9.74 1.54 12.28
N VAL A 33 9.60 0.29 11.86
CA VAL A 33 10.01 -0.89 12.64
C VAL A 33 11.54 -0.95 12.74
N SER A 34 12.23 -0.65 11.66
CA SER A 34 13.69 -0.62 11.60
C SER A 34 14.16 0.44 10.60
N SER A 35 15.47 0.67 10.54
CA SER A 35 16.09 1.51 9.51
C SER A 35 16.53 0.71 8.28
N SER A 36 16.15 -0.57 8.18
CA SER A 36 16.46 -1.41 7.02
C SER A 36 15.65 -0.96 5.81
N GLU A 37 16.32 -0.65 4.72
CA GLU A 37 15.70 -0.32 3.42
C GLU A 37 15.32 -1.58 2.61
N GLU A 38 15.49 -2.76 3.18
CA GLU A 38 15.08 -4.00 2.54
C GLU A 38 13.59 -3.98 2.23
N THR A 39 13.24 -4.12 0.97
CA THR A 39 11.85 -4.11 0.52
C THR A 39 11.28 -5.52 0.50
N LYS A 40 10.01 -5.63 0.86
CA LYS A 40 9.21 -6.86 0.79
C LYS A 40 8.01 -6.64 -0.12
N GLU A 41 7.72 -7.63 -0.94
CA GLU A 41 6.51 -7.65 -1.75
C GLU A 41 5.37 -8.26 -0.92
N VAL A 42 4.31 -7.50 -0.73
CA VAL A 42 3.13 -7.89 0.05
C VAL A 42 1.90 -7.83 -0.83
N THR A 43 1.19 -8.94 -0.94
CA THR A 43 -0.05 -9.03 -1.71
C THR A 43 -1.26 -8.86 -0.78
N ILE A 44 -2.03 -7.78 -0.99
CA ILE A 44 -3.30 -7.55 -0.30
C ILE A 44 -4.43 -8.09 -1.18
N ALA A 45 -5.11 -9.13 -0.71
CA ALA A 45 -6.19 -9.76 -1.45
C ALA A 45 -7.44 -8.84 -1.53
N SER A 46 -8.17 -8.95 -2.64
CA SER A 46 -9.44 -8.22 -2.79
C SER A 46 -10.44 -8.67 -1.73
N GLY A 47 -11.09 -7.70 -1.07
CA GLY A 47 -12.05 -7.97 0.00
C GLY A 47 -11.41 -8.21 1.38
N SER A 48 -10.10 -8.07 1.54
CA SER A 48 -9.45 -8.13 2.85
C SER A 48 -9.95 -7.01 3.75
N SER A 49 -10.32 -7.36 4.98
CA SER A 49 -10.67 -6.37 6.00
C SER A 49 -9.41 -5.65 6.50
N SER A 50 -9.58 -4.42 7.01
CA SER A 50 -8.45 -3.67 7.63
C SER A 50 -7.75 -4.46 8.73
N SER A 51 -8.48 -5.32 9.45
CA SER A 51 -7.93 -6.18 10.49
C SER A 51 -7.02 -7.29 9.93
N GLN A 52 -7.39 -7.88 8.79
CA GLN A 52 -6.58 -8.90 8.10
C GLN A 52 -5.33 -8.27 7.49
N ILE A 53 -5.47 -7.09 6.89
CA ILE A 53 -4.34 -6.33 6.35
C ILE A 53 -3.35 -5.99 7.48
N ALA A 54 -3.84 -5.45 8.59
CA ALA A 54 -3.00 -5.12 9.74
C ALA A 54 -2.27 -6.34 10.33
N GLU A 55 -2.95 -7.48 10.39
CA GLU A 55 -2.35 -8.74 10.87
C GLU A 55 -1.24 -9.23 9.92
N GLN A 56 -1.50 -9.18 8.63
CA GLN A 56 -0.50 -9.54 7.61
C GLN A 56 0.73 -8.64 7.70
N LEU A 57 0.55 -7.31 7.76
CA LEU A 57 1.64 -6.35 7.88
C LEU A 57 2.48 -6.54 9.16
N GLU A 58 1.84 -6.91 10.29
CA GLU A 58 2.53 -7.23 11.53
C GLU A 58 3.33 -8.53 11.42
N GLN A 59 2.76 -9.59 10.82
CA GLN A 59 3.43 -10.88 10.58
C GLN A 59 4.65 -10.73 9.66
N GLU A 60 4.55 -9.85 8.66
CA GLU A 60 5.66 -9.52 7.74
C GLU A 60 6.71 -8.60 8.39
N GLY A 61 6.45 -8.10 9.60
CA GLY A 61 7.35 -7.20 10.32
C GLY A 61 7.45 -5.81 9.70
N LEU A 62 6.41 -5.37 9.01
CA LEU A 62 6.31 -4.04 8.39
C LEU A 62 5.71 -3.00 9.34
N ILE A 63 4.94 -3.44 10.31
CA ILE A 63 4.41 -2.61 11.41
C ILE A 63 4.69 -3.28 12.75
N ARG A 64 4.76 -2.47 13.81
CA ARG A 64 5.03 -2.98 15.17
C ARG A 64 3.80 -3.60 15.83
N SER A 65 2.61 -3.06 15.53
CA SER A 65 1.39 -3.48 16.19
C SER A 65 0.16 -3.26 15.32
N LYS A 66 -0.55 -4.35 15.07
CA LYS A 66 -1.87 -4.38 14.45
C LYS A 66 -2.83 -3.43 15.14
N THR A 67 -2.84 -3.40 16.47
CA THR A 67 -3.76 -2.57 17.26
C THR A 67 -3.53 -1.09 16.98
N PHE A 68 -2.28 -0.63 16.99
CA PHE A 68 -1.96 0.78 16.74
C PHE A 68 -2.18 1.17 15.27
N PHE A 69 -1.98 0.26 14.34
CA PHE A 69 -2.35 0.46 12.94
C PHE A 69 -3.87 0.68 12.79
N LEU A 70 -4.69 -0.14 13.42
CA LEU A 70 -6.15 0.01 13.39
C LEU A 70 -6.62 1.30 14.11
N ILE A 71 -5.96 1.70 15.20
CA ILE A 71 -6.20 2.98 15.88
C ILE A 71 -5.87 4.14 14.93
N TYR A 72 -4.73 4.06 14.21
CA TYR A 72 -4.34 5.06 13.22
C TYR A 72 -5.42 5.22 12.15
N LEU A 73 -5.86 4.11 11.50
CA LEU A 73 -6.91 4.14 10.50
C LEU A 73 -8.20 4.80 11.02
N LYS A 74 -8.57 4.51 12.27
CA LYS A 74 -9.78 5.05 12.90
C LYS A 74 -9.66 6.56 13.20
N ILE A 75 -8.51 7.02 13.70
CA ILE A 75 -8.26 8.44 14.01
C ILE A 75 -8.30 9.28 12.73
N PHE A 76 -7.63 8.80 11.67
CA PHE A 76 -7.54 9.51 10.39
C PHE A 76 -8.68 9.18 9.43
N GLN A 77 -9.67 8.37 9.86
CA GLN A 77 -10.86 7.97 9.09
C GLN A 77 -10.53 7.33 7.74
N VAL A 78 -9.43 6.56 7.68
CA VAL A 78 -9.02 5.85 6.48
C VAL A 78 -9.86 4.58 6.33
N ASN A 79 -10.68 4.52 5.27
CA ASN A 79 -11.58 3.40 5.01
C ASN A 79 -11.31 2.68 3.69
N ASP A 80 -10.45 3.23 2.83
CA ASP A 80 -10.22 2.75 1.46
C ASP A 80 -8.78 2.26 1.27
N LEU A 81 -8.47 1.13 1.92
CA LEU A 81 -7.25 0.39 1.65
C LEU A 81 -7.47 -0.49 0.43
N LYS A 82 -6.69 -0.27 -0.62
CA LYS A 82 -6.86 -0.97 -1.91
C LYS A 82 -6.15 -2.31 -1.93
N ALA A 83 -6.78 -3.29 -2.59
CA ALA A 83 -6.16 -4.56 -2.90
C ALA A 83 -5.07 -4.37 -3.97
N GLY A 84 -4.04 -5.21 -3.93
CA GLY A 84 -2.94 -5.15 -4.89
C GLY A 84 -1.65 -5.75 -4.35
N VAL A 85 -0.61 -5.62 -5.15
CA VAL A 85 0.75 -6.01 -4.78
C VAL A 85 1.55 -4.74 -4.48
N TYR A 86 2.15 -4.68 -3.30
CA TYR A 86 2.85 -3.51 -2.80
C TYR A 86 4.28 -3.85 -2.41
N THR A 87 5.22 -3.00 -2.78
CA THR A 87 6.58 -3.08 -2.30
C THR A 87 6.73 -2.18 -1.07
N LEU A 88 6.81 -2.78 0.11
CA LEU A 88 6.89 -2.10 1.39
C LEU A 88 8.23 -2.38 2.08
N SER A 89 8.66 -1.49 2.96
CA SER A 89 9.90 -1.63 3.72
C SER A 89 9.65 -1.43 5.22
N PRO A 90 10.35 -2.15 6.10
CA PRO A 90 10.32 -1.90 7.53
C PRO A 90 10.82 -0.51 7.95
N SER A 91 11.45 0.23 7.03
CA SER A 91 11.86 1.64 7.22
C SER A 91 10.71 2.64 7.02
N MET A 92 9.57 2.18 6.47
CA MET A 92 8.37 3.00 6.33
C MET A 92 7.63 3.10 7.65
N ASN A 93 7.13 4.29 7.99
CA ASN A 93 6.22 4.47 9.11
C ASN A 93 4.78 4.08 8.70
N VAL A 94 3.88 3.95 9.67
CA VAL A 94 2.48 3.57 9.41
C VAL A 94 1.79 4.53 8.45
N GLU A 95 2.06 5.83 8.55
CA GLU A 95 1.51 6.85 7.64
C GLU A 95 1.88 6.56 6.19
N THR A 96 3.18 6.39 5.89
CA THR A 96 3.67 6.08 4.54
C THR A 96 3.08 4.77 4.00
N ILE A 97 2.97 3.74 4.85
CA ILE A 97 2.35 2.47 4.46
C ILE A 97 0.87 2.69 4.10
N VAL A 98 0.12 3.41 4.94
CA VAL A 98 -1.30 3.71 4.71
C VAL A 98 -1.49 4.53 3.44
N ASP A 99 -0.68 5.55 3.20
CA ASP A 99 -0.73 6.36 1.98
C ASP A 99 -0.47 5.51 0.73
N THR A 100 0.51 4.59 0.80
CA THR A 100 0.80 3.65 -0.28
C THR A 100 -0.38 2.72 -0.56
N LEU A 101 -1.02 2.18 0.47
CA LEU A 101 -2.18 1.29 0.34
C LEU A 101 -3.43 2.02 -0.16
N THR A 102 -3.62 3.29 0.22
CA THR A 102 -4.75 4.13 -0.20
C THR A 102 -4.60 4.66 -1.61
N ALA A 103 -3.39 5.07 -1.99
CA ALA A 103 -3.08 5.50 -3.36
C ALA A 103 -3.35 4.40 -4.37
N GLY A 104 -3.26 3.13 -3.95
CA GLY A 104 -3.46 1.98 -4.83
C GLY A 104 -2.35 1.88 -5.87
N ASN A 105 -1.15 2.29 -5.52
CA ASN A 105 0.03 2.06 -6.32
C ASN A 105 0.31 0.56 -6.31
N ASN A 106 -0.31 -0.14 -7.25
CA ASN A 106 0.08 -1.48 -7.67
C ASN A 106 1.45 -1.36 -8.35
N TYR A 107 2.48 -1.04 -7.57
CA TYR A 107 3.83 -1.19 -8.05
C TYR A 107 4.15 -2.68 -8.06
N ASN A 108 3.76 -3.34 -9.12
CA ASN A 108 4.33 -4.62 -9.48
C ASN A 108 5.60 -4.32 -10.28
N PRO A 109 6.80 -4.66 -9.78
CA PRO A 109 8.03 -4.42 -10.54
C PRO A 109 8.03 -5.11 -11.91
N ASN A 110 7.12 -6.08 -12.13
CA ASN A 110 6.90 -6.76 -13.39
C ASN A 110 5.77 -6.14 -14.24
N GLU A 111 5.07 -5.13 -13.73
CA GLU A 111 4.04 -4.39 -14.45
C GLU A 111 4.58 -3.04 -14.92
N ILE A 112 4.55 -2.84 -16.22
CA ILE A 112 4.89 -1.58 -16.85
C ILE A 112 3.59 -0.89 -17.24
N GLN A 113 3.33 0.28 -16.66
CA GLN A 113 2.21 1.09 -17.06
C GLN A 113 2.51 1.79 -18.40
N ILE A 114 1.76 1.41 -19.43
CA ILE A 114 1.86 2.01 -20.75
C ILE A 114 0.57 2.76 -21.04
N GLN A 115 0.69 4.07 -21.28
CA GLN A 115 -0.44 4.91 -21.66
C GLN A 115 -0.47 5.05 -23.19
N PHE A 116 -1.56 4.64 -23.80
CA PHE A 116 -1.80 4.81 -25.22
C PHE A 116 -2.69 6.02 -25.47
N ARG A 117 -2.37 6.78 -26.52
CA ARG A 117 -3.23 7.89 -26.97
C ARG A 117 -4.41 7.34 -27.76
N GLU A 118 -5.54 8.00 -27.68
CA GLU A 118 -6.69 7.67 -28.50
C GLU A 118 -6.35 7.81 -30.00
N GLY A 119 -6.80 6.86 -30.82
CA GLY A 119 -6.50 6.82 -32.26
C GLY A 119 -5.11 6.31 -32.67
N ILE A 120 -4.35 5.74 -31.73
CA ILE A 120 -3.04 5.13 -32.01
C ILE A 120 -3.18 3.89 -32.90
N THR A 121 -2.25 3.72 -33.85
CA THR A 121 -2.25 2.51 -34.73
C THR A 121 -1.59 1.31 -34.04
N MET A 122 -1.90 0.09 -34.52
CA MET A 122 -1.26 -1.14 -34.00
C MET A 122 0.26 -1.11 -34.13
N ARG A 123 0.79 -0.49 -35.18
CA ARG A 123 2.24 -0.31 -35.37
C ARG A 123 2.86 0.59 -34.30
N ASP A 124 2.17 1.68 -33.97
CA ASP A 124 2.64 2.59 -32.92
C ASP A 124 2.54 1.93 -31.53
N ILE A 125 1.48 1.13 -31.29
CA ILE A 125 1.34 0.31 -30.08
C ILE A 125 2.53 -0.64 -29.95
N ALA A 126 2.85 -1.39 -31.02
CA ALA A 126 3.97 -2.33 -31.02
C ALA A 126 5.32 -1.64 -30.75
N LYS A 127 5.50 -0.42 -31.30
CA LYS A 127 6.70 0.40 -31.05
C LYS A 127 6.79 0.82 -29.60
N VAL A 128 5.71 1.34 -29.01
CA VAL A 128 5.68 1.76 -27.59
C VAL A 128 5.94 0.57 -26.65
N ILE A 129 5.36 -0.59 -26.96
CA ILE A 129 5.59 -1.83 -26.18
C ILE A 129 7.06 -2.25 -26.28
N SER A 130 7.66 -2.24 -27.46
CA SER A 130 9.08 -2.62 -27.64
C SER A 130 10.06 -1.66 -26.97
N GLU A 131 9.71 -0.36 -26.85
CA GLU A 131 10.51 0.64 -26.16
C GLU A 131 10.40 0.55 -24.62
N LYS A 132 9.28 0.03 -24.12
CA LYS A 132 8.96 0.00 -22.69
C LYS A 132 9.12 -1.37 -22.04
N THR A 133 9.25 -2.43 -22.83
CA THR A 133 9.35 -3.83 -22.37
C THR A 133 10.53 -4.53 -23.01
N ASN A 134 10.80 -5.76 -22.59
CA ASN A 134 11.81 -6.62 -23.20
C ASN A 134 11.32 -7.33 -24.47
N ASN A 135 10.14 -7.00 -24.97
CA ASN A 135 9.61 -7.57 -26.21
C ASN A 135 10.15 -6.80 -27.41
N THR A 136 10.42 -7.52 -28.51
CA THR A 136 10.78 -6.89 -29.77
C THR A 136 9.53 -6.43 -30.54
N TYR A 137 9.69 -5.41 -31.39
CA TYR A 137 8.60 -4.94 -32.27
C TYR A 137 7.98 -6.08 -33.06
N ASP A 138 8.82 -6.94 -33.69
CA ASP A 138 8.36 -8.04 -34.52
C ASP A 138 7.59 -9.10 -33.72
N SER A 139 8.02 -9.41 -32.50
CA SER A 139 7.30 -10.35 -31.65
C SER A 139 5.91 -9.84 -31.23
N VAL A 140 5.76 -8.54 -31.02
CA VAL A 140 4.46 -7.91 -30.72
C VAL A 140 3.53 -7.96 -31.92
N ILE A 141 4.03 -7.63 -33.12
CA ILE A 141 3.25 -7.68 -34.36
C ILE A 141 2.85 -9.11 -34.72
N GLU A 142 3.76 -10.07 -34.56
CA GLU A 142 3.46 -11.50 -34.79
C GLU A 142 2.32 -11.95 -33.87
N LYS A 143 2.40 -11.62 -32.59
CA LYS A 143 1.38 -11.98 -31.61
C LYS A 143 0.04 -11.28 -31.85
N ALA A 144 0.06 -10.04 -32.31
CA ALA A 144 -1.14 -9.28 -32.65
C ALA A 144 -1.83 -9.81 -33.92
N ASN A 145 -1.13 -10.56 -34.81
CA ASN A 145 -1.66 -11.20 -35.98
C ASN A 145 -1.98 -12.69 -35.78
N ASP A 146 -1.67 -13.24 -34.61
CA ASP A 146 -1.97 -14.66 -34.27
C ASP A 146 -3.47 -14.82 -33.99
N THR A 147 -4.21 -15.27 -34.98
CA THR A 147 -5.67 -15.46 -34.89
C THR A 147 -6.05 -16.44 -33.78
N THR A 148 -5.27 -17.50 -33.56
CA THR A 148 -5.52 -18.50 -32.52
C THR A 148 -5.41 -17.85 -31.11
N TYR A 149 -4.43 -16.97 -30.93
CA TYR A 149 -4.28 -16.24 -29.72
C TYR A 149 -5.44 -15.24 -29.49
N ILE A 150 -5.81 -14.50 -30.51
CA ILE A 150 -6.95 -13.55 -30.47
C ILE A 150 -8.24 -14.27 -30.12
N ASP A 151 -8.54 -15.41 -30.77
CA ASP A 151 -9.74 -16.22 -30.51
C ASP A 151 -9.76 -16.70 -29.04
N SER A 152 -8.60 -17.07 -28.48
CA SER A 152 -8.48 -17.45 -27.07
C SER A 152 -8.78 -16.28 -26.10
N LEU A 153 -8.41 -15.07 -26.48
CA LEU A 153 -8.73 -13.86 -25.71
C LEU A 153 -10.22 -13.53 -25.79
N ILE A 154 -10.83 -13.61 -26.97
CA ILE A 154 -12.27 -13.37 -27.16
C ILE A 154 -13.10 -14.36 -26.35
N GLN A 155 -12.68 -15.63 -26.26
CA GLN A 155 -13.35 -16.62 -25.41
C GLN A 155 -13.19 -16.32 -23.92
N LYS A 156 -12.04 -15.80 -23.51
CA LYS A 156 -11.74 -15.49 -22.10
C LYS A 156 -12.37 -14.19 -21.62
N TYR A 157 -12.44 -13.19 -22.48
CA TYR A 157 -12.91 -11.84 -22.15
C TYR A 157 -14.11 -11.48 -23.02
N TRP A 158 -15.32 -11.62 -22.48
CA TRP A 158 -16.60 -11.41 -23.17
C TRP A 158 -16.84 -9.98 -23.72
N PHE A 159 -15.99 -9.02 -23.31
CA PHE A 159 -16.13 -7.59 -23.65
C PHE A 159 -15.15 -7.11 -24.75
N ILE A 160 -14.41 -8.01 -25.39
CA ILE A 160 -13.50 -7.71 -26.51
C ILE A 160 -14.23 -7.86 -27.83
#